data_60a43cfc3b1ab6c424a5b155bbeeb123
#
_entry.id   60a43cfc3b1ab6c424a5b155bbeeb123
#
_cell.length_a   1.000
_cell.length_b   1.000
_cell.length_c   1.000
_cell.angle_alpha   90.00
_cell.angle_beta   90.00
_cell.angle_gamma   90.00
#
_symmetry.space_group_name_H-M   'P 1'
#
loop_
_entity.id
_entity.type
_entity.pdbx_description
1 polymer ?
#
loop_
_entity_poly.entity_id
_entity_poly.type
_entity_poly.pdbx_seq_one_letter_code
_entity_poly.pdbx_strand_id
1 'polypeptide(L)'
;MLSRNDGCIHESKVAEKMAHVMKAFKYVFVLASATDIERLASIKNATSEAKKTMYVCSKFMASTMKFFTERESEQSHGLFDFSPRMLQPEGEERLKKKGFVLVAGTSQIARVEKLLKELPVEETLLIYSSWEGYYTIPEQIAANPSYKKFRELFSNVVDIHTSGHADKTTIRKVIDMVKPRETIFIHKEKGAEL
;
A
#
# COMPACT_ATOMS: atom_id res chain seq x y z
N MET A 1 12.41 -12.95 1.07
CA MET A 1 13.60 -12.69 1.93
C MET A 1 13.47 -13.50 3.19
N LEU A 2 14.49 -14.21 3.61
CA LEU A 2 14.49 -14.85 4.91
C LEU A 2 14.73 -13.79 6.00
N SER A 3 13.70 -13.49 6.78
CA SER A 3 13.73 -12.49 7.85
C SER A 3 13.99 -13.13 9.22
N ARG A 4 14.47 -12.33 10.17
CA ARG A 4 14.55 -12.74 11.59
C ARG A 4 13.18 -12.85 12.25
N ASN A 5 12.21 -12.07 11.77
CA ASN A 5 10.86 -12.06 12.31
C ASN A 5 9.98 -13.11 11.65
N ASP A 6 9.19 -13.80 12.45
CA ASP A 6 8.11 -14.66 11.99
C ASP A 6 6.80 -13.87 11.95
N GLY A 7 6.08 -14.00 10.87
CA GLY A 7 4.71 -13.53 10.75
C GLY A 7 4.52 -12.37 9.79
N CYS A 8 4.01 -12.72 8.61
CA CYS A 8 3.29 -11.79 7.75
C CYS A 8 1.80 -11.89 8.08
N ILE A 9 1.14 -10.76 8.23
CA ILE A 9 -0.33 -10.76 8.23
C ILE A 9 -0.81 -10.97 6.79
N HIS A 10 -1.88 -11.72 6.62
CA HIS A 10 -2.47 -11.97 5.31
C HIS A 10 -3.03 -10.67 4.70
N GLU A 11 -2.97 -10.51 3.38
CA GLU A 11 -3.49 -9.29 2.68
C GLU A 11 -4.97 -9.02 2.98
N SER A 12 -5.79 -10.05 3.20
CA SER A 12 -7.19 -9.87 3.65
C SER A 12 -7.28 -9.13 4.99
N LYS A 13 -6.37 -9.38 5.91
CA LYS A 13 -6.31 -8.67 7.20
C LYS A 13 -5.78 -7.24 7.06
N VAL A 14 -4.92 -6.99 6.07
CA VAL A 14 -4.51 -5.63 5.70
C VAL A 14 -5.73 -4.85 5.21
N ALA A 15 -6.53 -5.43 4.30
CA ALA A 15 -7.74 -4.80 3.79
C ALA A 15 -8.77 -4.50 4.91
N GLU A 16 -9.02 -5.45 5.83
CA GLU A 16 -9.90 -5.26 6.98
C GLU A 16 -9.46 -4.09 7.87
N LYS A 17 -8.16 -4.03 8.23
CA LYS A 17 -7.58 -2.95 9.03
C LYS A 17 -7.71 -1.60 8.31
N MET A 18 -7.42 -1.56 7.01
CA MET A 18 -7.57 -0.35 6.21
C MET A 18 -9.03 0.12 6.17
N ALA A 19 -9.98 -0.79 5.93
CA ALA A 19 -11.39 -0.45 5.90
C ALA A 19 -11.88 0.13 7.22
N HIS A 20 -11.43 -0.42 8.34
CA HIS A 20 -11.79 0.07 9.67
C HIS A 20 -11.35 1.54 9.86
N VAL A 21 -10.09 1.87 9.58
CA VAL A 21 -9.61 3.25 9.76
C VAL A 21 -10.17 4.22 8.70
N MET A 22 -10.40 3.75 7.48
CA MET A 22 -10.98 4.54 6.40
C MET A 22 -12.40 5.05 6.73
N LYS A 23 -13.16 4.32 7.54
CA LYS A 23 -14.52 4.73 7.97
C LYS A 23 -14.49 5.93 8.92
N ALA A 24 -13.41 6.09 9.68
CA ALA A 24 -13.30 7.15 10.69
C ALA A 24 -12.87 8.52 10.13
N PHE A 25 -12.22 8.56 8.96
CA PHE A 25 -11.65 9.78 8.39
C PHE A 25 -12.30 10.11 7.05
N LYS A 26 -12.54 11.39 6.80
CA LYS A 26 -13.13 11.86 5.53
C LYS A 26 -12.15 11.78 4.37
N TYR A 27 -10.92 12.20 4.61
CA TYR A 27 -9.84 12.24 3.62
C TYR A 27 -8.76 11.24 3.98
N VAL A 28 -8.61 10.21 3.17
CA VAL A 28 -7.62 9.17 3.41
C VAL A 28 -6.61 9.15 2.28
N PHE A 29 -5.36 9.29 2.64
CA PHE A 29 -4.23 9.09 1.73
C PHE A 29 -3.62 7.72 2.02
N VAL A 30 -3.23 7.00 0.98
CA VAL A 30 -2.53 5.72 1.14
C VAL A 30 -1.23 5.80 0.38
N LEU A 31 -0.10 5.68 1.08
CA LEU A 31 1.21 5.55 0.46
C LEU A 31 1.43 4.08 0.09
N ALA A 32 1.47 3.78 -1.21
CA ALA A 32 1.70 2.44 -1.71
C ALA A 32 2.47 2.46 -3.04
N SER A 33 3.14 1.34 -3.36
CA SER A 33 3.80 1.17 -4.66
C SER A 33 2.78 0.92 -5.76
N ALA A 34 3.02 1.50 -6.94
CA ALA A 34 2.22 1.25 -8.13
C ALA A 34 2.39 -0.18 -8.68
N THR A 35 3.41 -0.90 -8.27
CA THR A 35 3.71 -2.27 -8.71
C THR A 35 3.29 -3.34 -7.70
N ASP A 36 2.83 -2.94 -6.52
CA ASP A 36 2.27 -3.86 -5.52
C ASP A 36 0.77 -4.06 -5.79
N ILE A 37 0.47 -4.94 -6.74
CA ILE A 37 -0.89 -5.13 -7.26
C ILE A 37 -1.82 -5.74 -6.22
N GLU A 38 -1.35 -6.66 -5.40
CA GLU A 38 -2.13 -7.25 -4.32
C GLU A 38 -2.51 -6.20 -3.28
N ARG A 39 -1.58 -5.30 -2.95
CA ARG A 39 -1.83 -4.17 -2.07
C ARG A 39 -2.85 -3.19 -2.67
N LEU A 40 -2.75 -2.89 -3.97
CA LEU A 40 -3.74 -2.06 -4.65
C LEU A 40 -5.14 -2.70 -4.62
N ALA A 41 -5.23 -4.04 -4.76
CA ALA A 41 -6.47 -4.78 -4.61
C ALA A 41 -7.02 -4.70 -3.17
N SER A 42 -6.16 -4.85 -2.17
CA SER A 42 -6.54 -4.69 -0.76
C SER A 42 -7.06 -3.28 -0.46
N ILE A 43 -6.42 -2.23 -1.01
CA ILE A 43 -6.87 -0.84 -0.88
C ILE A 43 -8.23 -0.64 -1.57
N LYS A 44 -8.43 -1.17 -2.77
CA LYS A 44 -9.72 -1.12 -3.49
C LYS A 44 -10.82 -1.74 -2.65
N ASN A 45 -10.61 -2.95 -2.12
CA ASN A 45 -11.58 -3.67 -1.32
C ASN A 45 -11.92 -2.90 -0.03
N ALA A 46 -10.90 -2.41 0.68
CA ALA A 46 -11.07 -1.57 1.88
C ALA A 46 -11.85 -0.29 1.57
N THR A 47 -11.56 0.36 0.45
CA THR A 47 -12.25 1.58 0.01
C THR A 47 -13.73 1.32 -0.28
N SER A 48 -14.03 0.19 -0.94
CA SER A 48 -15.41 -0.23 -1.23
C SER A 48 -16.18 -0.53 0.05
N GLU A 49 -15.58 -1.25 1.01
CA GLU A 49 -16.18 -1.54 2.32
C GLU A 49 -16.41 -0.25 3.13
N ALA A 50 -15.51 0.71 3.04
CA ALA A 50 -15.66 2.03 3.66
C ALA A 50 -16.66 2.93 2.92
N LYS A 51 -17.28 2.49 1.82
CA LYS A 51 -18.21 3.25 0.96
C LYS A 51 -17.62 4.56 0.44
N LYS A 52 -16.33 4.55 0.14
CA LYS A 52 -15.59 5.70 -0.41
C LYS A 52 -15.25 5.48 -1.88
N THR A 53 -14.76 6.53 -2.52
CA THR A 53 -14.23 6.46 -3.89
C THR A 53 -12.71 6.49 -3.84
N MET A 54 -12.08 5.52 -4.52
CA MET A 54 -10.63 5.47 -4.69
C MET A 54 -10.18 6.32 -5.88
N TYR A 55 -9.14 7.10 -5.65
CA TYR A 55 -8.45 7.88 -6.68
C TYR A 55 -6.95 7.58 -6.67
N VAL A 56 -6.30 7.79 -7.80
CA VAL A 56 -4.84 7.68 -7.95
C VAL A 56 -4.26 8.99 -8.49
N CYS A 57 -3.07 9.35 -8.04
CA CYS A 57 -2.35 10.54 -8.50
C CYS A 57 -1.46 10.28 -9.72
N SER A 58 -1.03 9.06 -9.93
CA SER A 58 0.01 8.70 -10.89
C SER A 58 -0.60 8.10 -12.16
N LYS A 59 -0.22 8.62 -13.34
CA LYS A 59 -0.55 7.98 -14.63
C LYS A 59 0.02 6.57 -14.71
N PHE A 60 1.23 6.35 -14.20
CA PHE A 60 1.85 5.03 -14.16
C PHE A 60 1.00 4.06 -13.34
N MET A 61 0.59 4.44 -12.13
CA MET A 61 -0.28 3.61 -11.28
C MET A 61 -1.63 3.30 -11.99
N ALA A 62 -2.26 4.31 -12.58
CA ALA A 62 -3.51 4.11 -13.32
C ALA A 62 -3.33 3.15 -14.51
N SER A 63 -2.23 3.28 -15.26
CA SER A 63 -1.91 2.38 -16.38
C SER A 63 -1.63 0.96 -15.92
N THR A 64 -0.92 0.79 -14.81
CA THR A 64 -0.67 -0.53 -14.22
C THR A 64 -1.98 -1.19 -13.80
N MET A 65 -2.85 -0.48 -13.07
CA MET A 65 -4.16 -0.98 -12.68
C MET A 65 -5.01 -1.38 -13.90
N LYS A 66 -5.05 -0.51 -14.93
CA LYS A 66 -5.77 -0.79 -16.17
C LYS A 66 -5.24 -2.03 -16.87
N PHE A 67 -3.92 -2.20 -16.94
CA PHE A 67 -3.28 -3.38 -17.52
C PHE A 67 -3.76 -4.67 -16.86
N PHE A 68 -3.87 -4.70 -15.53
CA PHE A 68 -4.36 -5.87 -14.79
C PHE A 68 -5.87 -6.05 -14.95
N THR A 69 -6.64 -4.98 -14.95
CA THR A 69 -8.11 -5.05 -15.20
C THR A 69 -8.41 -5.66 -16.57
N GLU A 70 -7.67 -5.28 -17.62
CA GLU A 70 -7.85 -5.83 -18.97
C GLU A 70 -7.46 -7.31 -19.10
N ARG A 71 -6.74 -7.84 -18.12
CA ARG A 71 -6.29 -9.24 -18.04
C ARG A 71 -6.93 -10.01 -16.89
N GLU A 72 -7.95 -9.44 -16.29
CA GLU A 72 -8.76 -10.11 -15.27
C GLU A 72 -9.31 -11.41 -15.85
N SER A 73 -9.22 -12.50 -15.09
CA SER A 73 -9.70 -13.81 -15.46
C SER A 73 -10.74 -14.30 -14.46
N GLU A 74 -11.53 -15.29 -14.82
CA GLU A 74 -12.47 -15.93 -13.89
C GLU A 74 -11.77 -16.49 -12.63
N GLN A 75 -10.50 -16.87 -12.76
CA GLN A 75 -9.69 -17.41 -11.65
C GLN A 75 -9.31 -16.35 -10.61
N SER A 76 -9.22 -15.09 -10.98
CA SER A 76 -8.93 -13.98 -10.06
C SER A 76 -10.18 -13.41 -9.37
N HIS A 77 -11.37 -13.89 -9.73
CA HIS A 77 -12.65 -13.55 -9.08
C HIS A 77 -12.87 -12.03 -8.90
N GLY A 78 -12.49 -11.22 -9.89
CA GLY A 78 -12.63 -9.76 -9.85
C GLY A 78 -11.65 -9.04 -8.92
N LEU A 79 -10.62 -9.72 -8.44
CA LEU A 79 -9.63 -9.13 -7.53
C LEU A 79 -8.94 -7.91 -8.15
N PHE A 80 -8.63 -7.96 -9.44
CA PHE A 80 -7.90 -6.94 -10.17
C PHE A 80 -8.77 -6.04 -11.05
N ASP A 81 -10.09 -6.09 -10.90
CA ASP A 81 -10.99 -5.12 -11.53
C ASP A 81 -10.93 -3.77 -10.79
N PHE A 82 -9.96 -2.96 -11.14
CA PHE A 82 -9.66 -1.73 -10.42
C PHE A 82 -10.55 -0.54 -10.79
N SER A 83 -10.96 -0.42 -12.04
CA SER A 83 -11.66 0.78 -12.57
C SER A 83 -11.01 2.11 -12.08
N PRO A 84 -9.71 2.34 -12.37
CA PRO A 84 -8.92 3.40 -11.74
C PRO A 84 -9.46 4.79 -12.11
N ARG A 85 -9.64 5.65 -11.11
CA ARG A 85 -10.02 7.05 -11.27
C ARG A 85 -8.83 7.95 -11.02
N MET A 86 -8.41 8.64 -12.07
CA MET A 86 -7.36 9.66 -11.93
C MET A 86 -7.91 10.89 -11.20
N LEU A 87 -7.16 11.38 -10.23
CA LEU A 87 -7.42 12.69 -9.68
C LEU A 87 -7.11 13.76 -10.75
N GLN A 88 -8.12 14.49 -11.18
CA GLN A 88 -8.01 15.60 -12.11
C GLN A 88 -8.16 16.93 -11.36
N PRO A 89 -7.46 18.01 -11.77
CA PRO A 89 -7.56 19.30 -11.10
C PRO A 89 -9.01 19.82 -11.04
N GLU A 90 -9.78 19.62 -12.10
CA GLU A 90 -11.17 20.08 -12.20
C GLU A 90 -12.13 19.34 -11.26
N GLY A 91 -11.72 18.18 -10.76
CA GLY A 91 -12.50 17.36 -9.83
C GLY A 91 -12.21 17.61 -8.36
N GLU A 92 -11.16 18.37 -8.02
CA GLU A 92 -10.66 18.52 -6.64
C GLU A 92 -11.73 19.11 -5.70
N GLU A 93 -12.47 20.12 -6.12
CA GLU A 93 -13.53 20.73 -5.30
C GLU A 93 -14.67 19.76 -4.96
N ARG A 94 -15.06 18.90 -5.92
CA ARG A 94 -16.08 17.87 -5.68
C ARG A 94 -15.58 16.81 -4.70
N LEU A 95 -14.29 16.47 -4.77
CA LEU A 95 -13.66 15.49 -3.88
C LEU A 95 -13.62 16.00 -2.45
N LYS A 96 -13.25 17.25 -2.24
CA LYS A 96 -13.24 17.89 -0.91
C LYS A 96 -14.61 17.86 -0.24
N LYS A 97 -15.69 17.98 -0.99
CA LYS A 97 -17.05 17.89 -0.43
C LYS A 97 -17.42 16.48 0.01
N LYS A 98 -17.09 15.46 -0.77
CA LYS A 98 -17.52 14.07 -0.56
C LYS A 98 -16.56 13.21 0.29
N GLY A 99 -15.31 13.64 0.44
CA GLY A 99 -14.26 12.80 0.95
C GLY A 99 -13.77 11.79 -0.09
N PHE A 100 -12.61 11.17 0.18
CA PHE A 100 -11.96 10.27 -0.79
C PHE A 100 -10.95 9.34 -0.12
N VAL A 101 -10.53 8.33 -0.87
CA VAL A 101 -9.28 7.60 -0.66
C VAL A 101 -8.37 7.91 -1.84
N LEU A 102 -7.18 8.45 -1.59
CA LEU A 102 -6.20 8.82 -2.62
C LEU A 102 -4.94 7.98 -2.46
N VAL A 103 -4.68 7.11 -3.44
CA VAL A 103 -3.43 6.32 -3.48
C VAL A 103 -2.36 7.13 -4.20
N ALA A 104 -1.22 7.28 -3.55
CA ALA A 104 -0.09 8.04 -4.05
C ALA A 104 1.23 7.30 -3.75
N GLY A 105 2.22 7.49 -4.62
CA GLY A 105 3.60 7.13 -4.35
C GLY A 105 4.39 8.36 -3.90
N THR A 106 5.63 8.16 -3.49
CA THR A 106 6.51 9.23 -3.02
C THR A 106 6.82 10.30 -4.07
N SER A 107 6.72 9.99 -5.36
CA SER A 107 6.91 10.97 -6.44
C SER A 107 5.80 12.03 -6.51
N GLN A 108 4.68 11.84 -5.82
CA GLN A 108 3.55 12.77 -5.78
C GLN A 108 3.54 13.71 -4.57
N ILE A 109 4.63 13.79 -3.81
CA ILE A 109 4.74 14.62 -2.58
C ILE A 109 4.22 16.05 -2.81
N ALA A 110 4.68 16.75 -3.84
CA ALA A 110 4.29 18.13 -4.10
C ALA A 110 2.77 18.31 -4.34
N ARG A 111 2.15 17.34 -5.00
CA ARG A 111 0.70 17.36 -5.22
C ARG A 111 -0.08 17.07 -3.94
N VAL A 112 0.39 16.10 -3.16
CA VAL A 112 -0.22 15.75 -1.86
C VAL A 112 -0.10 16.93 -0.90
N GLU A 113 1.06 17.55 -0.81
CA GLU A 113 1.30 18.74 0.03
C GLU A 113 0.36 19.90 -0.35
N LYS A 114 0.14 20.13 -1.65
CA LYS A 114 -0.82 21.15 -2.10
C LYS A 114 -2.24 20.83 -1.62
N LEU A 115 -2.70 19.59 -1.74
CA LEU A 115 -4.03 19.18 -1.29
C LEU A 115 -4.19 19.33 0.24
N LEU A 116 -3.17 18.95 1.01
CA LEU A 116 -3.20 19.01 2.47
C LEU A 116 -3.40 20.42 3.01
N LYS A 117 -2.92 21.46 2.31
CA LYS A 117 -3.13 22.88 2.71
C LYS A 117 -4.60 23.28 2.73
N GLU A 118 -5.47 22.54 2.07
CA GLU A 118 -6.88 22.86 1.88
C GLU A 118 -7.81 21.90 2.62
N LEU A 119 -7.24 20.91 3.34
CA LEU A 119 -8.00 19.88 4.06
C LEU A 119 -7.86 20.03 5.58
N PRO A 120 -8.94 19.81 6.34
CA PRO A 120 -8.85 19.84 7.81
C PRO A 120 -8.01 18.66 8.31
N VAL A 121 -7.07 18.97 9.19
CA VAL A 121 -6.09 18.01 9.72
C VAL A 121 -6.78 16.87 10.48
N GLU A 122 -7.80 17.19 11.26
CA GLU A 122 -8.56 16.24 12.08
C GLU A 122 -9.38 15.24 11.26
N GLU A 123 -9.75 15.60 10.02
CA GLU A 123 -10.47 14.71 9.10
C GLU A 123 -9.55 13.95 8.12
N THR A 124 -8.24 14.18 8.21
CA THR A 124 -7.24 13.67 7.24
C THR A 124 -6.35 12.63 7.86
N LEU A 125 -6.19 11.49 7.18
CA LEU A 125 -5.36 10.36 7.59
C LEU A 125 -4.40 9.94 6.49
N LEU A 126 -3.17 9.59 6.86
CA LEU A 126 -2.28 8.77 6.06
C LEU A 126 -2.32 7.32 6.54
N ILE A 127 -2.61 6.40 5.64
CA ILE A 127 -2.26 4.98 5.78
C ILE A 127 -0.88 4.81 5.13
N TYR A 128 0.15 4.61 5.96
CA TYR A 128 1.48 4.29 5.47
C TYR A 128 1.54 2.79 5.18
N SER A 129 1.52 2.42 3.91
CA SER A 129 1.46 1.03 3.46
C SER A 129 2.73 0.61 2.71
N SER A 130 3.86 0.92 3.32
CA SER A 130 5.20 0.54 2.87
C SER A 130 6.02 0.07 4.06
N TRP A 131 7.17 -0.53 3.80
CA TRP A 131 8.06 -1.03 4.84
C TRP A 131 8.54 0.09 5.78
N GLU A 132 8.40 -0.12 7.08
CA GLU A 132 8.78 0.85 8.13
C GLU A 132 10.27 1.23 8.09
N GLY A 133 11.14 0.35 7.61
CA GLY A 133 12.56 0.61 7.48
C GLY A 133 12.90 1.85 6.66
N TYR A 134 12.03 2.27 5.75
CA TYR A 134 12.23 3.50 4.96
C TYR A 134 12.15 4.80 5.78
N TYR A 135 11.64 4.75 7.01
CA TYR A 135 11.60 5.92 7.91
C TYR A 135 12.23 5.66 9.28
N THR A 136 12.63 4.41 9.59
CA THR A 136 13.22 4.05 10.89
C THR A 136 14.72 3.73 10.79
N ILE A 137 15.21 3.20 9.66
CA ILE A 137 16.60 2.75 9.49
C ILE A 137 17.41 3.85 8.81
N PRO A 138 18.48 4.40 9.43
CA PRO A 138 19.24 5.52 8.90
C PRO A 138 19.74 5.34 7.46
N GLU A 139 20.27 4.16 7.14
CA GLU A 139 20.78 3.84 5.80
C GLU A 139 19.68 3.84 4.76
N GLN A 140 18.47 3.35 5.13
CA GLN A 140 17.30 3.33 4.25
C GLN A 140 16.71 4.73 4.08
N ILE A 141 16.73 5.55 5.13
CA ILE A 141 16.31 6.95 5.06
C ILE A 141 17.24 7.73 4.13
N ALA A 142 18.56 7.51 4.24
CA ALA A 142 19.55 8.15 3.38
C ALA A 142 19.38 7.76 1.90
N ALA A 143 19.10 6.48 1.64
CA ALA A 143 18.89 5.97 0.29
C ALA A 143 17.52 6.37 -0.31
N ASN A 144 16.49 6.52 0.52
CA ASN A 144 15.10 6.73 0.11
C ASN A 144 14.40 7.84 0.93
N PRO A 145 14.93 9.07 0.99
CA PRO A 145 14.44 10.11 1.91
C PRO A 145 12.99 10.54 1.67
N SER A 146 12.46 10.29 0.48
CA SER A 146 11.11 10.65 0.08
C SER A 146 10.01 9.91 0.87
N TYR A 147 10.28 8.70 1.38
CA TYR A 147 9.29 7.97 2.19
C TYR A 147 9.07 8.63 3.54
N LYS A 148 10.15 8.98 4.24
CA LYS A 148 10.09 9.70 5.51
C LYS A 148 9.46 11.08 5.31
N LYS A 149 9.90 11.82 4.29
CA LYS A 149 9.33 13.13 3.94
C LYS A 149 7.83 13.05 3.66
N PHE A 150 7.37 12.03 2.92
CA PHE A 150 5.94 11.85 2.64
C PHE A 150 5.14 11.61 3.93
N ARG A 151 5.66 10.76 4.83
CA ARG A 151 5.03 10.45 6.11
C ARG A 151 4.91 11.67 7.01
N GLU A 152 5.94 12.52 7.03
CA GLU A 152 6.00 13.74 7.84
C GLU A 152 5.06 14.87 7.38
N LEU A 153 4.42 14.75 6.21
CA LEU A 153 3.38 15.68 5.77
C LEU A 153 2.08 15.56 6.59
N PHE A 154 1.89 14.46 7.30
CA PHE A 154 0.63 14.14 7.96
C PHE A 154 0.77 14.11 9.48
N SER A 155 -0.22 14.71 10.17
CA SER A 155 -0.32 14.65 11.63
C SER A 155 -0.96 13.34 12.10
N ASN A 156 -1.94 12.81 11.35
CA ASN A 156 -2.57 11.53 11.65
C ASN A 156 -2.00 10.46 10.70
N VAL A 157 -1.29 9.49 11.26
CA VAL A 157 -0.65 8.40 10.49
C VAL A 157 -0.94 7.07 11.15
N VAL A 158 -1.28 6.07 10.35
CA VAL A 158 -1.35 4.68 10.78
C VAL A 158 -0.52 3.81 9.83
N ASP A 159 0.28 2.94 10.40
CA ASP A 159 1.10 1.99 9.65
C ASP A 159 0.31 0.70 9.45
N ILE A 160 -0.06 0.40 8.20
CA ILE A 160 -0.76 -0.83 7.81
C ILE A 160 -0.04 -1.42 6.62
N HIS A 161 0.84 -2.37 6.88
CA HIS A 161 1.67 -3.03 5.88
C HIS A 161 1.86 -4.50 6.22
N THR A 162 2.09 -5.31 5.23
CA THR A 162 2.65 -6.66 5.35
C THR A 162 3.70 -6.85 4.29
N SER A 163 4.70 -7.67 4.57
CA SER A 163 5.75 -7.98 3.60
C SER A 163 5.17 -8.79 2.43
N GLY A 164 5.57 -8.46 1.21
CA GLY A 164 5.34 -9.31 0.04
C GLY A 164 6.24 -10.56 -0.02
N HIS A 165 7.15 -10.73 0.95
CA HIS A 165 7.98 -11.91 1.06
C HIS A 165 7.28 -12.99 1.88
N ALA A 166 7.47 -14.25 1.49
CA ALA A 166 7.02 -15.39 2.28
C ALA A 166 7.68 -15.38 3.67
N ASP A 167 6.91 -15.66 4.71
CA ASP A 167 7.41 -15.85 6.05
C ASP A 167 8.15 -17.20 6.20
N LYS A 168 8.85 -17.40 7.31
CA LYS A 168 9.60 -18.63 7.59
C LYS A 168 8.69 -19.86 7.56
N THR A 169 7.49 -19.75 8.10
CA THR A 169 6.52 -20.85 8.11
C THR A 169 6.15 -21.30 6.71
N THR A 170 5.89 -20.34 5.83
CA THR A 170 5.60 -20.60 4.41
C THR A 170 6.82 -21.19 3.71
N ILE A 171 8.03 -20.64 3.94
CA ILE A 171 9.27 -21.18 3.37
C ILE A 171 9.50 -22.63 3.81
N ARG A 172 9.34 -22.95 5.11
CA ARG A 172 9.45 -24.31 5.62
C ARG A 172 8.46 -25.25 4.93
N LYS A 173 7.18 -24.87 4.84
CA LYS A 173 6.16 -25.67 4.15
C LYS A 173 6.55 -25.97 2.69
N VAL A 174 7.08 -24.99 1.97
CA VAL A 174 7.54 -25.20 0.59
C VAL A 174 8.71 -26.19 0.55
N ILE A 175 9.70 -26.05 1.44
CA ILE A 175 10.84 -26.97 1.52
C ILE A 175 10.36 -28.39 1.86
N ASP A 176 9.45 -28.54 2.82
CA ASP A 176 8.90 -29.83 3.23
C ASP A 176 8.10 -30.52 2.10
N MET A 177 7.37 -29.73 1.30
CA MET A 177 6.62 -30.23 0.15
C MET A 177 7.52 -30.66 -1.01
N VAL A 178 8.51 -29.81 -1.33
CA VAL A 178 9.41 -30.01 -2.49
C VAL A 178 10.51 -31.02 -2.16
N LYS A 179 10.95 -31.10 -0.91
CA LYS A 179 12.07 -31.93 -0.43
C LYS A 179 13.32 -31.75 -1.31
N PRO A 180 13.83 -30.52 -1.50
CA PRO A 180 14.98 -30.24 -2.34
C PRO A 180 16.23 -30.90 -1.76
N ARG A 181 17.20 -31.24 -2.63
CA ARG A 181 18.51 -31.74 -2.19
C ARG A 181 19.32 -30.68 -1.45
N GLU A 182 19.13 -29.42 -1.82
CA GLU A 182 19.82 -28.28 -1.24
C GLU A 182 18.90 -27.04 -1.30
N THR A 183 19.00 -26.17 -0.30
CA THR A 183 18.27 -24.89 -0.24
C THR A 183 19.26 -23.75 -0.11
N ILE A 184 19.27 -22.82 -1.07
CA ILE A 184 20.15 -21.65 -1.09
C ILE A 184 19.31 -20.39 -0.92
N PHE A 185 19.58 -19.60 0.14
CA PHE A 185 18.92 -18.32 0.38
C PHE A 185 19.76 -17.19 -0.23
N ILE A 186 19.34 -16.67 -1.38
CA ILE A 186 20.01 -15.55 -2.06
C ILE A 186 19.63 -14.18 -1.48
N HIS A 187 18.53 -14.09 -0.73
CA HIS A 187 18.05 -12.88 -0.08
C HIS A 187 17.71 -13.19 1.37
N LYS A 188 18.65 -12.92 2.25
CA LYS A 188 18.61 -13.28 3.66
C LYS A 188 19.03 -12.11 4.53
N GLU A 189 18.28 -11.83 5.59
CA GLU A 189 18.65 -10.86 6.59
C GLU A 189 19.83 -11.41 7.42
N LYS A 190 20.76 -10.54 7.82
CA LYS A 190 21.91 -10.97 8.64
C LYS A 190 21.44 -11.60 9.95
N GLY A 191 21.89 -12.82 10.22
CA GLY A 191 21.49 -13.57 11.41
C GLY A 191 20.10 -14.23 11.33
N ALA A 192 19.42 -14.18 10.19
CA ALA A 192 18.19 -14.95 10.00
C ALA A 192 18.52 -16.43 9.76
N GLU A 193 17.78 -17.32 10.42
CA GLU A 193 17.84 -18.78 10.26
C GLU A 193 16.44 -19.30 9.99
N LEU A 194 16.36 -20.43 9.28
CA LEU A 194 15.10 -21.10 8.96
C LEU A 194 14.64 -21.95 10.14
#